data_1b5b3052b296a37586dc107fd3895662
#
_entry.id   1b5b3052b296a37586dc107fd3895662
#
_cell.length_a   1.000
_cell.length_b   1.000
_cell.length_c   1.000
_cell.angle_alpha   90.00
_cell.angle_beta   90.00
_cell.angle_gamma   90.00
#
_symmetry.space_group_name_H-M   'P 1'
#
loop_
_entity.id
_entity.type
_entity.pdbx_description
1 polymer ?
#
loop_
_entity_poly.entity_id
_entity_poly.type
_entity_poly.pdbx_seq_one_letter_code
_entity_poly.pdbx_strand_id
1 'polypeptide(L)'
;YVATVFTTHATVTGRCVAGNGLPLYKDLGRLNAGELARQFNVVAKHSIEKIASQEHDVFCTVSEITARECESLLGSTVDVVTPNGFEDDFVWNGREFDEKRAEARRAMIRTAEATLSCKFDGEPLIVGTSGRYEFRNKGIDIFLDALKQLAETDALDREVLVYITVPSATTGPRKDLQAHLADENSPIDPKQNRFCTHYLEHPEWDQILNSIAGSVLANPSSKVKVVFVPTYLNGRDGIFDKSYYELLVGMDMTLFPSYYEPWGYTPLESTAFSVPTLTTTLAGFGLWAGSQGEHEGVTLVARNDDNYAEAAREIAKALLHFTKYTPQEVEIARNAAAELSRTALWSELYAAYEKAYSEAIERSVTRTNRAVLNDGGGTTEQINFVRQQLITEKPHWNRVMVEKVLPKRLHALEVLSHNLWWSWTSGARDLFEYIDQKLWSECEKNPIVFLDRLPLERLQELEQDGSFLAMLDGVYAMFNEYMSEKPDPKAPTIAYFSMEYGLHSSLKI
;
A
#
# COMPACT_ATOMS: atom_id res chain seq x y z
N TYR A 1 29.94 0.21 -18.76
CA TYR A 1 28.85 1.15 -19.01
C TYR A 1 27.61 0.66 -18.27
N VAL A 2 26.86 1.55 -17.61
CA VAL A 2 25.67 1.21 -16.85
C VAL A 2 24.47 1.85 -17.56
N ALA A 3 23.49 1.05 -17.91
CA ALA A 3 22.18 1.52 -18.36
C ALA A 3 21.42 2.08 -17.15
N THR A 4 20.66 3.16 -17.36
CA THR A 4 19.93 3.85 -16.29
C THR A 4 18.45 3.88 -16.60
N VAL A 5 17.63 3.44 -15.63
CA VAL A 5 16.18 3.56 -15.66
C VAL A 5 15.75 4.39 -14.47
N PHE A 6 15.00 5.45 -14.70
CA PHE A 6 14.36 6.24 -13.65
C PHE A 6 12.88 5.94 -13.63
N THR A 7 12.34 5.61 -12.47
CA THR A 7 10.90 5.41 -12.28
C THR A 7 10.37 6.37 -11.22
N THR A 8 9.35 7.17 -11.57
CA THR A 8 8.59 7.93 -10.57
C THR A 8 7.20 7.32 -10.39
N HIS A 9 6.81 7.11 -9.12
CA HIS A 9 5.49 6.56 -8.79
C HIS A 9 4.42 7.64 -8.66
N ALA A 10 4.80 8.90 -8.50
CA ALA A 10 3.92 10.05 -8.40
C ALA A 10 4.75 11.32 -8.54
N THR A 11 4.24 12.35 -9.19
CA THR A 11 4.92 13.64 -9.20
C THR A 11 4.74 14.34 -7.85
N VAL A 12 5.82 14.88 -7.27
CA VAL A 12 5.73 15.58 -5.97
C VAL A 12 4.82 16.81 -6.04
N THR A 13 4.88 17.56 -7.14
CA THR A 13 4.03 18.74 -7.35
C THR A 13 2.57 18.37 -7.60
N GLY A 14 2.31 17.34 -8.40
CA GLY A 14 0.94 16.83 -8.63
C GLY A 14 0.27 16.39 -7.35
N ARG A 15 0.98 15.63 -6.50
CA ARG A 15 0.49 15.22 -5.19
C ARG A 15 0.19 16.42 -4.29
N CYS A 16 1.03 17.48 -4.30
CA CYS A 16 0.78 18.69 -3.53
C CYS A 16 -0.44 19.45 -4.03
N VAL A 17 -0.61 19.59 -5.34
CA VAL A 17 -1.79 20.27 -5.94
C VAL A 17 -3.06 19.54 -5.53
N ALA A 18 -3.12 18.23 -5.75
CA ALA A 18 -4.27 17.41 -5.41
C ALA A 18 -4.57 17.43 -3.89
N GLY A 19 -3.54 17.27 -3.06
CA GLY A 19 -3.67 17.24 -1.60
C GLY A 19 -4.12 18.57 -0.99
N ASN A 20 -3.86 19.69 -1.66
CA ASN A 20 -4.33 21.03 -1.23
C ASN A 20 -5.69 21.42 -1.88
N GLY A 21 -6.38 20.49 -2.49
CA GLY A 21 -7.72 20.73 -3.02
C GLY A 21 -7.77 21.56 -4.30
N LEU A 22 -6.65 21.76 -4.98
CA LEU A 22 -6.58 22.47 -6.23
C LEU A 22 -6.90 21.53 -7.40
N PRO A 23 -7.49 22.05 -8.51
CA PRO A 23 -7.70 21.25 -9.71
C PRO A 23 -6.35 20.88 -10.33
N LEU A 24 -6.12 19.58 -10.50
CA LEU A 24 -4.87 19.07 -11.07
C LEU A 24 -5.03 18.77 -12.56
N TYR A 25 -5.99 17.94 -12.89
CA TYR A 25 -6.07 17.32 -14.23
C TYR A 25 -6.64 18.25 -15.28
N LYS A 26 -7.59 19.12 -14.91
CA LYS A 26 -8.17 20.13 -15.79
C LYS A 26 -7.15 21.19 -16.25
N ASP A 27 -6.31 21.61 -15.31
CA ASP A 27 -5.34 22.67 -15.55
C ASP A 27 -3.92 22.14 -15.79
N LEU A 28 -3.74 20.82 -15.89
CA LEU A 28 -2.44 20.14 -15.92
C LEU A 28 -1.48 20.78 -16.95
N GLY A 29 -1.93 21.05 -18.17
CA GLY A 29 -1.12 21.66 -19.20
C GLY A 29 -0.83 23.18 -19.03
N ARG A 30 -1.40 23.82 -17.97
CA ARG A 30 -1.22 25.24 -17.65
C ARG A 30 -0.46 25.47 -16.36
N LEU A 31 -0.27 24.42 -15.57
CA LEU A 31 0.40 24.51 -14.27
C LEU A 31 1.89 24.81 -14.44
N ASN A 32 2.38 25.79 -13.69
CA ASN A 32 3.81 26.06 -13.58
C ASN A 32 4.41 25.26 -12.43
N ALA A 33 5.00 24.12 -12.72
CA ALA A 33 5.54 23.22 -11.71
C ALA A 33 6.62 23.86 -10.83
N GLY A 34 7.45 24.78 -11.37
CA GLY A 34 8.47 25.50 -10.60
C GLY A 34 7.88 26.49 -9.60
N GLU A 35 6.78 27.16 -9.95
CA GLU A 35 6.05 28.04 -9.01
C GLU A 35 5.34 27.24 -7.94
N LEU A 36 4.67 26.15 -8.31
CA LEU A 36 4.03 25.22 -7.39
C LEU A 36 5.04 24.60 -6.41
N ALA A 37 6.22 24.21 -6.91
CA ALA A 37 7.27 23.68 -6.04
C ALA A 37 7.74 24.70 -4.98
N ARG A 38 7.81 25.99 -5.32
CA ARG A 38 8.08 27.08 -4.36
C ARG A 38 6.92 27.27 -3.39
N GLN A 39 5.69 27.33 -3.92
CA GLN A 39 4.48 27.53 -3.10
C GLN A 39 4.33 26.44 -2.04
N PHE A 40 4.58 25.19 -2.40
CA PHE A 40 4.46 24.02 -1.50
C PHE A 40 5.74 23.67 -0.75
N ASN A 41 6.81 24.46 -0.90
CA ASN A 41 8.11 24.21 -0.26
C ASN A 41 8.72 22.82 -0.60
N VAL A 42 8.59 22.39 -1.85
CA VAL A 42 9.11 21.10 -2.35
C VAL A 42 10.13 21.27 -3.48
N VAL A 43 10.78 22.41 -3.57
CA VAL A 43 11.73 22.76 -4.65
C VAL A 43 12.82 21.71 -4.81
N ALA A 44 13.44 21.28 -3.70
CA ALA A 44 14.51 20.29 -3.75
C ALA A 44 14.04 18.95 -4.34
N LYS A 45 12.92 18.43 -3.84
CA LYS A 45 12.33 17.17 -4.32
C LYS A 45 11.93 17.27 -5.79
N HIS A 46 11.23 18.33 -6.17
CA HIS A 46 10.83 18.56 -7.55
C HIS A 46 12.03 18.70 -8.49
N SER A 47 13.09 19.40 -8.07
CA SER A 47 14.30 19.57 -8.90
C SER A 47 15.02 18.24 -9.13
N ILE A 48 15.15 17.41 -8.12
CA ILE A 48 15.76 16.07 -8.22
C ILE A 48 14.90 15.19 -9.16
N GLU A 49 13.61 15.14 -8.95
CA GLU A 49 12.68 14.37 -9.77
C GLU A 49 12.73 14.80 -11.25
N LYS A 50 12.71 16.11 -11.49
CA LYS A 50 12.82 16.69 -12.83
C LYS A 50 14.14 16.35 -13.51
N ILE A 51 15.28 16.52 -12.83
CA ILE A 51 16.59 16.19 -13.39
C ILE A 51 16.69 14.69 -13.65
N ALA A 52 16.26 13.86 -12.68
CA ALA A 52 16.27 12.42 -12.85
C ALA A 52 15.40 11.96 -14.03
N SER A 53 14.28 12.65 -14.31
CA SER A 53 13.42 12.36 -15.47
C SER A 53 14.01 12.82 -16.82
N GLN A 54 15.13 13.54 -16.84
CA GLN A 54 15.80 14.05 -18.04
C GLN A 54 17.16 13.39 -18.32
N GLU A 55 17.84 12.92 -17.26
CA GLU A 55 19.23 12.46 -17.30
C GLU A 55 19.35 10.92 -17.14
N HIS A 56 18.48 10.18 -17.81
CA HIS A 56 18.42 8.72 -17.78
C HIS A 56 18.39 8.13 -19.19
N ASP A 57 18.53 6.83 -19.32
CA ASP A 57 18.35 6.14 -20.61
C ASP A 57 16.87 5.83 -20.88
N VAL A 58 16.10 5.42 -19.86
CA VAL A 58 14.66 5.18 -19.95
C VAL A 58 13.93 5.76 -18.74
N PHE A 59 12.83 6.46 -18.99
CA PHE A 59 11.94 7.03 -17.99
C PHE A 59 10.65 6.22 -17.87
N CYS A 60 10.34 5.75 -16.68
CA CYS A 60 9.16 4.95 -16.37
C CYS A 60 8.24 5.63 -15.36
N THR A 61 6.99 5.24 -15.38
CA THR A 61 6.01 5.52 -14.33
C THR A 61 4.96 4.42 -14.26
N VAL A 62 4.13 4.44 -13.21
CA VAL A 62 3.25 3.32 -12.86
C VAL A 62 1.91 3.31 -13.60
N SER A 63 1.52 4.40 -14.26
CA SER A 63 0.22 4.48 -14.94
C SER A 63 0.17 5.59 -15.98
N GLU A 64 -0.81 5.49 -16.89
CA GLU A 64 -1.05 6.50 -17.94
C GLU A 64 -1.42 7.87 -17.37
N ILE A 65 -2.13 7.93 -16.24
CA ILE A 65 -2.47 9.20 -15.62
C ILE A 65 -1.24 9.89 -15.04
N THR A 66 -0.34 9.12 -14.43
CA THR A 66 0.94 9.65 -13.93
C THR A 66 1.87 10.03 -15.08
N ALA A 67 1.83 9.34 -16.21
CA ALA A 67 2.59 9.70 -17.40
C ALA A 67 2.22 11.10 -17.90
N ARG A 68 0.93 11.45 -17.93
CA ARG A 68 0.46 12.81 -18.27
C ARG A 68 0.95 13.86 -17.29
N GLU A 69 1.00 13.52 -15.99
CA GLU A 69 1.56 14.41 -14.97
C GLU A 69 3.05 14.65 -15.21
N CYS A 70 3.81 13.60 -15.49
CA CYS A 70 5.24 13.68 -15.78
C CYS A 70 5.52 14.58 -16.98
N GLU A 71 4.80 14.40 -18.07
CA GLU A 71 4.94 15.24 -19.25
C GLU A 71 4.71 16.73 -18.94
N SER A 72 3.65 17.03 -18.20
CA SER A 72 3.28 18.40 -17.87
C SER A 72 4.15 19.03 -16.76
N LEU A 73 4.40 18.32 -15.68
CA LEU A 73 5.03 18.87 -14.48
C LEU A 73 6.56 18.69 -14.45
N LEU A 74 7.09 17.65 -15.09
CA LEU A 74 8.53 17.42 -15.21
C LEU A 74 9.10 17.86 -16.56
N GLY A 75 8.25 17.98 -17.58
CA GLY A 75 8.66 18.30 -18.95
C GLY A 75 9.37 17.14 -19.64
N SER A 76 9.09 15.90 -19.21
CA SER A 76 9.69 14.68 -19.73
C SER A 76 8.61 13.68 -20.11
N THR A 77 8.67 13.17 -21.34
CA THR A 77 7.76 12.12 -21.82
C THR A 77 8.21 10.78 -21.23
N VAL A 78 7.26 10.02 -20.71
CA VAL A 78 7.49 8.66 -20.18
C VAL A 78 7.69 7.70 -21.33
N ASP A 79 8.78 6.94 -21.30
CA ASP A 79 9.10 5.96 -22.35
C ASP A 79 8.28 4.67 -22.19
N VAL A 80 8.15 4.17 -20.97
CA VAL A 80 7.44 2.92 -20.66
C VAL A 80 6.59 3.10 -19.40
N VAL A 81 5.31 2.78 -19.50
CA VAL A 81 4.47 2.62 -18.30
C VAL A 81 4.70 1.23 -17.73
N THR A 82 5.14 1.19 -16.47
CA THR A 82 5.45 -0.03 -15.72
C THR A 82 4.48 -0.18 -14.55
N PRO A 83 3.30 -0.78 -14.77
CA PRO A 83 2.31 -0.95 -13.72
C PRO A 83 2.87 -1.76 -12.55
N ASN A 84 2.43 -1.44 -11.33
CA ASN A 84 2.86 -2.20 -10.16
C ASN A 84 2.15 -3.56 -10.11
N GLY A 85 2.94 -4.62 -10.16
CA GLY A 85 2.45 -5.97 -9.93
C GLY A 85 2.22 -6.26 -8.44
N PHE A 86 1.71 -7.46 -8.19
CA PHE A 86 1.44 -7.92 -6.84
C PHE A 86 1.67 -9.43 -6.76
N GLU A 87 1.84 -9.97 -5.56
CA GLU A 87 1.94 -11.41 -5.30
C GLU A 87 0.67 -11.90 -4.61
N ASP A 88 0.20 -13.09 -4.95
CA ASP A 88 -1.02 -13.67 -4.39
C ASP A 88 -0.77 -14.84 -3.43
N ASP A 89 0.47 -15.06 -3.01
CA ASP A 89 0.88 -16.14 -2.12
C ASP A 89 0.25 -16.07 -0.71
N PHE A 90 -0.25 -14.91 -0.33
CA PHE A 90 -0.92 -14.66 0.95
C PHE A 90 -2.47 -14.64 0.84
N VAL A 91 -3.02 -14.89 -0.34
CA VAL A 91 -4.47 -14.90 -0.57
C VAL A 91 -5.04 -16.27 -0.28
N TRP A 92 -6.01 -16.34 0.64
CA TRP A 92 -6.67 -17.58 1.00
C TRP A 92 -7.57 -18.11 -0.11
N ASN A 93 -7.67 -19.43 -0.20
CA ASN A 93 -8.44 -20.11 -1.22
C ASN A 93 -9.35 -21.19 -0.63
N GLY A 94 -10.40 -21.56 -1.37
CA GLY A 94 -11.28 -22.67 -1.06
C GLY A 94 -11.89 -22.57 0.35
N ARG A 95 -11.83 -23.69 1.10
CA ARG A 95 -12.45 -23.77 2.44
C ARG A 95 -11.89 -22.77 3.45
N GLU A 96 -10.59 -22.51 3.41
CA GLU A 96 -9.94 -21.54 4.31
C GLU A 96 -10.49 -20.14 4.08
N PHE A 97 -10.66 -19.75 2.81
CA PHE A 97 -11.28 -18.49 2.44
C PHE A 97 -12.70 -18.36 3.00
N ASP A 98 -13.54 -19.41 2.87
CA ASP A 98 -14.91 -19.39 3.37
C ASP A 98 -14.97 -19.28 4.90
N GLU A 99 -14.09 -19.99 5.61
CA GLU A 99 -13.99 -19.94 7.06
C GLU A 99 -13.56 -18.53 7.53
N LYS A 100 -12.52 -17.94 6.92
CA LYS A 100 -12.02 -16.59 7.19
C LYS A 100 -13.11 -15.53 6.89
N ARG A 101 -13.80 -15.66 5.76
CA ARG A 101 -14.90 -14.77 5.41
C ARG A 101 -16.02 -14.80 6.46
N ALA A 102 -16.47 -15.98 6.84
CA ALA A 102 -17.53 -16.14 7.82
C ALA A 102 -17.12 -15.58 9.19
N GLU A 103 -15.86 -15.77 9.60
CA GLU A 103 -15.32 -15.23 10.83
C GLU A 103 -15.25 -13.70 10.80
N ALA A 104 -14.71 -13.12 9.71
CA ALA A 104 -14.65 -11.68 9.51
C ALA A 104 -16.03 -11.03 9.59
N ARG A 105 -17.00 -11.58 8.87
CA ARG A 105 -18.39 -11.05 8.86
C ARG A 105 -19.00 -11.05 10.26
N ARG A 106 -18.85 -12.13 11.02
CA ARG A 106 -19.33 -12.18 12.42
C ARG A 106 -18.68 -11.13 13.30
N ALA A 107 -17.35 -10.97 13.18
CA ALA A 107 -16.61 -9.96 13.93
C ALA A 107 -17.05 -8.53 13.57
N MET A 108 -17.18 -8.25 12.27
CA MET A 108 -17.62 -6.94 11.78
C MET A 108 -19.05 -6.61 12.22
N ILE A 109 -20.01 -7.50 12.03
CA ILE A 109 -21.41 -7.27 12.43
C ILE A 109 -21.48 -7.06 13.94
N ARG A 110 -20.87 -7.92 14.75
CA ARG A 110 -20.85 -7.82 16.21
C ARG A 110 -20.23 -6.49 16.69
N THR A 111 -19.11 -6.10 16.12
CA THR A 111 -18.46 -4.83 16.47
C THR A 111 -19.30 -3.63 16.06
N ALA A 112 -19.95 -3.68 14.91
CA ALA A 112 -20.83 -2.61 14.45
C ALA A 112 -22.07 -2.46 15.35
N GLU A 113 -22.72 -3.56 15.71
CA GLU A 113 -23.86 -3.56 16.63
C GLU A 113 -23.52 -2.93 17.98
N ALA A 114 -22.36 -3.33 18.54
CA ALA A 114 -21.86 -2.76 19.79
C ALA A 114 -21.51 -1.28 19.65
N THR A 115 -20.76 -0.90 18.59
CA THR A 115 -20.30 0.47 18.38
C THR A 115 -21.47 1.44 18.16
N LEU A 116 -22.46 1.03 17.34
CA LEU A 116 -23.61 1.84 16.95
C LEU A 116 -24.79 1.73 17.92
N SER A 117 -24.72 0.82 18.89
CA SER A 117 -25.81 0.47 19.80
C SER A 117 -27.11 0.14 19.06
N CYS A 118 -27.02 -0.73 18.05
CA CYS A 118 -28.14 -1.18 17.23
C CYS A 118 -28.12 -2.70 17.03
N LYS A 119 -29.15 -3.24 16.41
CA LYS A 119 -29.18 -4.59 15.85
C LYS A 119 -29.57 -4.51 14.40
N PHE A 120 -29.00 -5.38 13.56
CA PHE A 120 -29.38 -5.47 12.15
C PHE A 120 -30.61 -6.36 12.00
N ASP A 121 -31.49 -5.95 11.08
CA ASP A 121 -32.61 -6.78 10.66
C ASP A 121 -32.18 -7.73 9.53
N GLY A 122 -31.59 -8.85 9.93
CA GLY A 122 -30.98 -9.81 9.03
C GLY A 122 -29.49 -9.55 8.78
N GLU A 123 -28.95 -10.12 7.71
CA GLU A 123 -27.55 -9.99 7.36
C GLU A 123 -27.33 -8.74 6.49
N PRO A 124 -26.59 -7.72 6.99
CA PRO A 124 -26.34 -6.51 6.23
C PRO A 124 -25.39 -6.76 5.05
N LEU A 125 -25.50 -5.92 4.02
CA LEU A 125 -24.44 -5.81 3.02
C LEU A 125 -23.26 -5.08 3.66
N ILE A 126 -22.07 -5.68 3.67
CA ILE A 126 -20.88 -5.08 4.25
C ILE A 126 -20.02 -4.47 3.15
N VAL A 127 -19.85 -3.17 3.21
CA VAL A 127 -18.99 -2.44 2.25
C VAL A 127 -17.94 -1.63 2.99
N GLY A 128 -16.84 -1.27 2.30
CA GLY A 128 -15.81 -0.51 2.97
C GLY A 128 -14.90 0.28 2.04
N THR A 129 -14.12 1.16 2.67
CA THR A 129 -12.98 1.82 2.08
C THR A 129 -11.82 1.80 3.05
N SER A 130 -10.60 1.81 2.52
CA SER A 130 -9.37 1.79 3.30
C SER A 130 -8.28 2.63 2.64
N GLY A 131 -7.23 2.93 3.39
CA GLY A 131 -6.07 3.66 2.88
C GLY A 131 -5.56 4.70 3.86
N ARG A 132 -4.69 5.59 3.38
CA ARG A 132 -4.20 6.72 4.17
C ARG A 132 -5.29 7.76 4.38
N TYR A 133 -5.22 8.53 5.46
CA TYR A 133 -6.16 9.61 5.73
C TYR A 133 -5.86 10.83 4.83
N GLU A 134 -6.11 10.67 3.56
CA GLU A 134 -6.08 11.73 2.55
C GLU A 134 -7.51 11.97 2.07
N PHE A 135 -8.29 12.77 2.83
CA PHE A 135 -9.75 12.88 2.74
C PHE A 135 -10.27 13.08 1.31
N ARG A 136 -9.64 13.98 0.53
CA ARG A 136 -9.99 14.23 -0.87
C ARG A 136 -9.27 13.27 -1.83
N ASN A 137 -7.95 13.07 -1.67
CA ASN A 137 -7.17 12.27 -2.60
C ASN A 137 -7.65 10.83 -2.69
N LYS A 138 -7.97 10.23 -1.53
CA LYS A 138 -8.54 8.87 -1.46
C LYS A 138 -10.05 8.82 -1.71
N GLY A 139 -10.69 9.99 -1.93
CA GLY A 139 -12.11 10.08 -2.24
C GLY A 139 -13.04 9.74 -1.06
N ILE A 140 -12.56 9.91 0.17
CA ILE A 140 -13.39 9.69 1.37
C ILE A 140 -14.55 10.69 1.39
N ASP A 141 -14.31 11.92 0.94
CA ASP A 141 -15.32 12.97 0.76
C ASP A 141 -16.48 12.53 -0.14
N ILE A 142 -16.16 12.13 -1.35
CA ILE A 142 -17.17 11.71 -2.33
C ILE A 142 -17.84 10.38 -1.96
N PHE A 143 -17.11 9.49 -1.29
CA PHE A 143 -17.68 8.26 -0.75
C PHE A 143 -18.77 8.56 0.28
N LEU A 144 -18.47 9.44 1.25
CA LEU A 144 -19.45 9.86 2.26
C LEU A 144 -20.66 10.56 1.64
N ASP A 145 -20.45 11.39 0.60
CA ASP A 145 -21.56 12.04 -0.10
C ASP A 145 -22.41 11.06 -0.91
N ALA A 146 -21.80 10.04 -1.50
CA ALA A 146 -22.55 8.94 -2.14
C ALA A 146 -23.36 8.12 -1.12
N LEU A 147 -22.80 7.85 0.06
CA LEU A 147 -23.52 7.17 1.15
C LEU A 147 -24.71 7.99 1.68
N LYS A 148 -24.58 9.32 1.77
CA LYS A 148 -25.72 10.20 2.13
C LYS A 148 -26.85 10.08 1.11
N GLN A 149 -26.52 10.14 -0.19
CA GLN A 149 -27.51 9.96 -1.26
C GLN A 149 -28.15 8.56 -1.23
N LEU A 150 -27.38 7.51 -0.95
CA LEU A 150 -27.89 6.17 -0.76
C LEU A 150 -28.85 6.08 0.45
N ALA A 151 -28.49 6.74 1.56
CA ALA A 151 -29.30 6.73 2.77
C ALA A 151 -30.62 7.50 2.63
N GLU A 152 -30.70 8.44 1.70
CA GLU A 152 -31.91 9.24 1.39
C GLU A 152 -32.86 8.55 0.41
N THR A 153 -32.44 7.43 -0.23
CA THR A 153 -33.32 6.73 -1.17
C THR A 153 -34.26 5.75 -0.49
N ASP A 154 -35.50 5.73 -0.92
CA ASP A 154 -36.49 4.72 -0.50
C ASP A 154 -36.30 3.35 -1.18
N ALA A 155 -35.39 3.29 -2.19
CA ALA A 155 -35.18 2.09 -2.99
C ALA A 155 -34.21 1.06 -2.35
N LEU A 156 -33.74 1.34 -1.13
CA LEU A 156 -32.83 0.45 -0.41
C LEU A 156 -33.64 -0.61 0.37
N ASP A 157 -33.52 -1.87 -0.06
CA ASP A 157 -34.32 -2.98 0.48
C ASP A 157 -33.69 -3.64 1.71
N ARG A 158 -32.34 -3.52 1.89
CA ARG A 158 -31.56 -4.12 2.98
C ARG A 158 -30.65 -3.10 3.65
N GLU A 159 -30.22 -3.40 4.86
CA GLU A 159 -29.24 -2.56 5.55
C GLU A 159 -27.84 -2.69 4.93
N VAL A 160 -27.11 -1.58 4.92
CA VAL A 160 -25.73 -1.49 4.44
C VAL A 160 -24.84 -1.09 5.61
N LEU A 161 -23.92 -1.97 5.99
CA LEU A 161 -22.89 -1.71 6.98
C LEU A 161 -21.63 -1.25 6.27
N VAL A 162 -21.20 -0.05 6.60
CA VAL A 162 -20.06 0.62 5.97
C VAL A 162 -18.88 0.69 6.95
N TYR A 163 -17.73 0.21 6.53
CA TYR A 163 -16.49 0.35 7.25
C TYR A 163 -15.56 1.35 6.58
N ILE A 164 -15.10 2.35 7.34
CA ILE A 164 -14.04 3.27 6.94
C ILE A 164 -12.81 2.93 7.76
N THR A 165 -11.86 2.18 7.17
CA THR A 165 -10.65 1.70 7.84
C THR A 165 -9.45 2.55 7.43
N VAL A 166 -9.41 3.75 8.00
CA VAL A 166 -8.42 4.79 7.64
C VAL A 166 -7.72 5.26 8.92
N PRO A 167 -6.42 4.98 9.09
CA PRO A 167 -5.68 5.34 10.30
C PRO A 167 -5.66 6.86 10.56
N SER A 168 -5.92 7.24 11.79
CA SER A 168 -5.87 8.61 12.29
C SER A 168 -5.10 8.67 13.61
N ALA A 169 -4.89 9.87 14.15
CA ALA A 169 -4.28 10.04 15.47
C ALA A 169 -5.24 9.57 16.57
N THR A 170 -4.87 8.50 17.27
CA THR A 170 -5.68 7.85 18.31
C THR A 170 -4.93 7.68 19.61
N THR A 171 -5.66 7.70 20.73
CA THR A 171 -5.15 7.40 22.07
C THR A 171 -5.41 5.95 22.51
N GLY A 172 -5.95 5.13 21.62
CA GLY A 172 -6.19 3.69 21.82
C GLY A 172 -7.64 3.26 21.60
N PRO A 173 -7.91 1.95 21.75
CA PRO A 173 -9.25 1.41 21.58
C PRO A 173 -10.23 1.88 22.65
N ARG A 174 -11.50 1.99 22.31
CA ARG A 174 -12.56 2.31 23.25
C ARG A 174 -12.72 1.23 24.30
N LYS A 175 -12.48 1.56 25.57
CA LYS A 175 -12.52 0.62 26.70
C LYS A 175 -13.93 0.08 26.97
N ASP A 176 -14.96 0.93 26.80
CA ASP A 176 -16.36 0.52 26.91
C ASP A 176 -16.73 -0.50 25.84
N LEU A 177 -16.26 -0.31 24.61
CA LEU A 177 -16.48 -1.22 23.50
C LEU A 177 -15.74 -2.55 23.72
N GLN A 178 -14.47 -2.52 24.20
CA GLN A 178 -13.73 -3.71 24.57
C GLN A 178 -14.46 -4.53 25.64
N ALA A 179 -14.94 -3.86 26.69
CA ALA A 179 -15.68 -4.51 27.76
C ALA A 179 -16.97 -5.17 27.26
N HIS A 180 -17.73 -4.46 26.39
CA HIS A 180 -18.96 -4.98 25.81
C HIS A 180 -18.70 -6.17 24.86
N LEU A 181 -17.64 -6.10 24.07
CA LEU A 181 -17.24 -7.22 23.19
C LEU A 181 -16.76 -8.45 23.99
N ALA A 182 -16.25 -8.27 25.19
CA ALA A 182 -15.90 -9.35 26.10
C ALA A 182 -17.12 -9.91 26.86
N ASP A 183 -18.01 -9.04 27.30
CA ASP A 183 -19.25 -9.36 28.00
C ASP A 183 -20.37 -8.41 27.54
N GLU A 184 -21.34 -8.95 26.81
CA GLU A 184 -22.47 -8.17 26.24
C GLU A 184 -23.35 -7.46 27.28
N ASN A 185 -23.25 -7.82 28.57
CA ASN A 185 -23.92 -7.11 29.66
C ASN A 185 -23.17 -5.82 30.06
N SER A 186 -21.92 -5.66 29.65
CA SER A 186 -21.16 -4.42 29.92
C SER A 186 -21.77 -3.26 29.15
N PRO A 187 -22.07 -2.11 29.80
CA PRO A 187 -22.74 -1.00 29.13
C PRO A 187 -21.78 -0.27 28.18
N ILE A 188 -22.31 0.15 27.04
CA ILE A 188 -21.65 1.11 26.15
C ILE A 188 -21.86 2.53 26.73
N ASP A 189 -20.79 3.31 26.82
CA ASP A 189 -20.85 4.70 27.33
C ASP A 189 -21.52 5.61 26.27
N PRO A 190 -22.72 6.18 26.55
CA PRO A 190 -23.43 7.03 25.59
C PRO A 190 -22.72 8.38 25.31
N LYS A 191 -21.69 8.72 26.09
CA LYS A 191 -20.90 9.92 25.87
C LYS A 191 -19.83 9.75 24.81
N GLN A 192 -19.50 8.49 24.46
CA GLN A 192 -18.50 8.18 23.45
C GLN A 192 -19.09 8.37 22.04
N ASN A 193 -18.19 8.64 21.10
CA ASN A 193 -18.62 8.72 19.71
C ASN A 193 -19.06 7.34 19.21
N ARG A 194 -20.33 7.21 18.90
CA ARG A 194 -20.95 5.93 18.47
C ARG A 194 -20.56 5.46 17.09
N PHE A 195 -19.83 6.27 16.33
CA PHE A 195 -19.38 5.89 14.96
C PHE A 195 -17.92 5.41 14.93
N CYS A 196 -17.21 5.53 16.06
CA CYS A 196 -15.77 5.31 16.11
C CYS A 196 -15.42 4.17 17.07
N THR A 197 -14.49 3.31 16.66
CA THR A 197 -14.02 2.17 17.47
C THR A 197 -12.90 2.53 18.44
N HIS A 198 -12.20 3.65 18.20
CA HIS A 198 -11.07 4.11 18.99
C HIS A 198 -11.28 5.56 19.44
N TYR A 199 -10.57 5.97 20.48
CA TYR A 199 -10.54 7.36 20.90
C TYR A 199 -9.61 8.15 19.99
N LEU A 200 -10.13 9.16 19.30
CA LEU A 200 -9.33 10.10 18.53
C LEU A 200 -8.70 11.15 19.45
N GLU A 201 -7.51 11.65 19.11
CA GLU A 201 -6.88 12.76 19.83
C GLU A 201 -7.68 14.08 19.67
N HIS A 202 -8.22 14.30 18.45
CA HIS A 202 -8.93 15.53 18.08
C HIS A 202 -10.24 15.22 17.33
N PRO A 203 -11.25 14.60 17.99
CA PRO A 203 -12.49 14.17 17.33
C PRO A 203 -13.30 15.35 16.76
N GLU A 204 -13.18 16.55 17.33
CA GLU A 204 -13.88 17.76 16.90
C GLU A 204 -13.41 18.29 15.54
N TRP A 205 -12.19 17.93 15.11
CA TRP A 205 -11.60 18.34 13.83
C TRP A 205 -11.57 17.21 12.80
N ASP A 206 -12.02 16.02 13.18
CA ASP A 206 -12.00 14.89 12.27
C ASP A 206 -13.05 15.04 11.16
N GLN A 207 -12.60 15.06 9.91
CA GLN A 207 -13.45 15.32 8.75
C GLN A 207 -14.46 14.20 8.50
N ILE A 208 -14.09 12.93 8.77
CA ILE A 208 -14.98 11.76 8.61
C ILE A 208 -16.11 11.85 9.63
N LEU A 209 -15.78 12.01 10.91
CA LEU A 209 -16.79 12.12 11.98
C LEU A 209 -17.71 13.33 11.79
N ASN A 210 -17.16 14.49 11.41
CA ASN A 210 -17.95 15.69 11.14
C ASN A 210 -18.90 15.50 9.96
N SER A 211 -18.46 14.81 8.91
CA SER A 211 -19.30 14.50 7.74
C SER A 211 -20.43 13.53 8.07
N ILE A 212 -20.21 12.58 9.00
CA ILE A 212 -21.23 11.65 9.47
C ILE A 212 -22.22 12.38 10.42
N ALA A 213 -21.70 13.06 11.45
CA ALA A 213 -22.50 13.65 12.53
C ALA A 213 -23.53 14.68 12.05
N GLY A 214 -23.17 15.46 11.02
CA GLY A 214 -24.05 16.48 10.44
C GLY A 214 -25.00 16.01 9.35
N SER A 215 -25.19 14.70 9.17
CA SER A 215 -25.89 14.14 8.01
C SER A 215 -26.94 13.09 8.37
N VAL A 216 -27.67 12.65 7.34
CA VAL A 216 -28.63 11.53 7.42
C VAL A 216 -27.97 10.21 7.91
N LEU A 217 -26.66 10.06 7.75
CA LEU A 217 -25.92 8.88 8.23
C LEU A 217 -25.88 8.80 9.76
N ALA A 218 -26.08 9.92 10.45
CA ALA A 218 -26.19 9.96 11.91
C ALA A 218 -27.59 9.51 12.41
N ASN A 219 -28.57 9.37 11.54
CA ASN A 219 -29.92 8.96 11.95
C ASN A 219 -29.89 7.46 12.36
N PRO A 220 -30.32 7.11 13.60
CA PRO A 220 -30.41 5.72 14.03
C PRO A 220 -31.29 4.84 13.15
N SER A 221 -32.29 5.42 12.49
CA SER A 221 -33.20 4.71 11.57
C SER A 221 -32.67 4.60 10.13
N SER A 222 -31.50 5.18 9.83
CA SER A 222 -30.89 5.04 8.50
C SER A 222 -30.57 3.58 8.23
N LYS A 223 -30.85 3.09 7.02
CA LYS A 223 -30.43 1.76 6.56
C LYS A 223 -28.93 1.70 6.23
N VAL A 224 -28.26 2.85 6.13
CA VAL A 224 -26.81 2.94 5.94
C VAL A 224 -26.17 3.22 7.29
N LYS A 225 -25.41 2.25 7.80
CA LYS A 225 -24.74 2.29 9.10
C LYS A 225 -23.23 2.42 8.90
N VAL A 226 -22.62 3.46 9.44
CA VAL A 226 -21.19 3.74 9.23
C VAL A 226 -20.40 3.51 10.50
N VAL A 227 -19.30 2.74 10.41
CA VAL A 227 -18.32 2.53 11.46
C VAL A 227 -16.96 3.02 10.98
N PHE A 228 -16.37 3.93 11.73
CA PHE A 228 -15.02 4.43 11.49
C PHE A 228 -14.02 3.69 12.37
N VAL A 229 -13.00 3.12 11.76
CA VAL A 229 -11.91 2.38 12.40
C VAL A 229 -10.61 3.16 12.17
N PRO A 230 -10.26 4.12 13.05
CA PRO A 230 -9.15 5.06 12.83
C PRO A 230 -7.79 4.50 13.23
N THR A 231 -7.52 3.24 12.96
CA THR A 231 -6.27 2.60 13.36
C THR A 231 -5.75 1.64 12.28
N TYR A 232 -4.47 1.31 12.36
CA TYR A 232 -3.89 0.25 11.54
C TYR A 232 -4.37 -1.11 12.03
N LEU A 233 -4.94 -1.89 11.13
CA LEU A 233 -5.37 -3.26 11.37
C LEU A 233 -4.19 -4.23 11.18
N ASN A 234 -3.42 -4.40 12.23
CA ASN A 234 -2.19 -5.20 12.27
C ASN A 234 -2.31 -6.45 13.15
N GLY A 235 -3.53 -6.84 13.53
CA GLY A 235 -3.81 -7.97 14.41
C GLY A 235 -3.75 -7.64 15.91
N ARG A 236 -3.57 -6.36 16.30
CA ARG A 236 -3.40 -5.94 17.70
C ARG A 236 -4.04 -4.56 17.96
N ASP A 237 -5.14 -4.29 17.29
CA ASP A 237 -5.83 -3.01 17.42
C ASP A 237 -6.66 -2.90 18.71
N GLY A 238 -6.88 -4.02 19.40
CA GLY A 238 -7.62 -4.10 20.66
C GLY A 238 -9.14 -4.12 20.52
N ILE A 239 -9.67 -4.13 19.29
CA ILE A 239 -11.12 -4.24 18.99
C ILE A 239 -11.39 -5.47 18.14
N PHE A 240 -10.76 -5.58 16.98
CA PHE A 240 -10.87 -6.73 16.09
C PHE A 240 -9.78 -7.77 16.35
N ASP A 241 -8.59 -7.31 16.67
CA ASP A 241 -7.36 -8.09 16.77
C ASP A 241 -7.13 -8.99 15.55
N LYS A 242 -7.45 -8.42 14.38
CA LYS A 242 -7.34 -9.01 13.06
C LYS A 242 -6.54 -8.10 12.12
N SER A 243 -5.84 -8.72 11.20
CA SER A 243 -5.19 -7.98 10.12
C SER A 243 -6.23 -7.35 9.17
N TYR A 244 -5.77 -6.38 8.38
CA TYR A 244 -6.62 -5.76 7.34
C TYR A 244 -7.22 -6.81 6.39
N TYR A 245 -6.42 -7.76 5.92
CA TYR A 245 -6.88 -8.79 4.99
C TYR A 245 -7.90 -9.76 5.62
N GLU A 246 -7.74 -10.08 6.90
CA GLU A 246 -8.72 -10.89 7.63
C GLU A 246 -10.08 -10.21 7.77
N LEU A 247 -10.15 -8.87 7.75
CA LEU A 247 -11.43 -8.16 7.70
C LEU A 247 -11.91 -7.92 6.27
N LEU A 248 -11.00 -7.65 5.34
CA LEU A 248 -11.31 -7.40 3.93
C LEU A 248 -12.15 -8.52 3.31
N VAL A 249 -11.78 -9.78 3.53
CA VAL A 249 -12.53 -10.93 2.96
C VAL A 249 -13.99 -10.98 3.42
N GLY A 250 -14.31 -10.36 4.55
CA GLY A 250 -15.68 -10.26 5.09
C GLY A 250 -16.57 -9.27 4.33
N MET A 251 -15.98 -8.36 3.57
CA MET A 251 -16.72 -7.35 2.82
C MET A 251 -17.38 -7.94 1.56
N ASP A 252 -18.46 -7.34 1.15
CA ASP A 252 -19.18 -7.71 -0.08
C ASP A 252 -18.72 -6.86 -1.25
N MET A 253 -18.35 -5.59 -1.00
CA MET A 253 -17.82 -4.66 -1.97
C MET A 253 -16.92 -3.64 -1.29
N THR A 254 -15.87 -3.20 -1.97
CA THR A 254 -15.05 -2.06 -1.53
C THR A 254 -15.16 -0.90 -2.51
N LEU A 255 -15.01 0.31 -1.99
CA LEU A 255 -15.12 1.53 -2.79
C LEU A 255 -13.89 2.43 -2.55
N PHE A 256 -13.13 2.65 -3.62
CA PHE A 256 -11.94 3.50 -3.65
C PHE A 256 -12.09 4.62 -4.68
N PRO A 257 -13.00 5.56 -4.46
CA PRO A 257 -13.30 6.60 -5.46
C PRO A 257 -12.27 7.73 -5.45
N SER A 258 -11.00 7.39 -5.56
CA SER A 258 -9.86 8.31 -5.44
C SER A 258 -9.89 9.42 -6.49
N TYR A 259 -9.51 10.64 -6.05
CA TYR A 259 -9.20 11.76 -6.93
C TYR A 259 -7.74 11.74 -7.38
N TYR A 260 -6.84 11.29 -6.51
CA TYR A 260 -5.41 11.18 -6.80
C TYR A 260 -4.88 9.83 -6.32
N GLU A 261 -4.67 8.93 -7.25
CA GLU A 261 -4.16 7.58 -6.97
C GLU A 261 -3.27 7.12 -8.14
N PRO A 262 -1.95 7.34 -8.09
CA PRO A 262 -1.05 6.97 -9.18
C PRO A 262 -1.15 5.54 -9.65
N TRP A 263 -1.31 4.58 -8.72
CA TRP A 263 -1.64 3.18 -9.03
C TRP A 263 -2.90 2.75 -8.32
N GLY A 264 -2.83 2.32 -7.09
CA GLY A 264 -3.95 1.85 -6.28
C GLY A 264 -3.82 0.38 -5.91
N TYR A 265 -3.00 0.09 -4.90
CA TYR A 265 -2.90 -1.27 -4.36
C TYR A 265 -4.18 -1.71 -3.64
N THR A 266 -4.84 -0.82 -2.91
CA THR A 266 -6.06 -1.19 -2.16
C THR A 266 -7.19 -1.77 -3.02
N PRO A 267 -7.55 -1.21 -4.20
CA PRO A 267 -8.50 -1.87 -5.08
C PRO A 267 -7.96 -3.17 -5.70
N LEU A 268 -6.67 -3.25 -6.02
CA LEU A 268 -6.05 -4.48 -6.53
C LEU A 268 -6.08 -5.60 -5.48
N GLU A 269 -5.67 -5.33 -4.24
CA GLU A 269 -5.74 -6.27 -3.13
C GLU A 269 -7.18 -6.72 -2.85
N SER A 270 -8.13 -5.79 -2.93
CA SER A 270 -9.55 -6.13 -2.79
C SER A 270 -10.00 -7.14 -3.83
N THR A 271 -9.67 -6.93 -5.10
CA THR A 271 -10.00 -7.88 -6.18
C THR A 271 -9.31 -9.22 -5.99
N ALA A 272 -8.06 -9.23 -5.51
CA ALA A 272 -7.31 -10.46 -5.22
C ALA A 272 -7.99 -11.30 -4.12
N PHE A 273 -8.54 -10.65 -3.09
CA PHE A 273 -9.35 -11.32 -2.07
C PHE A 273 -10.81 -11.58 -2.51
N SER A 274 -11.06 -11.61 -3.81
CA SER A 274 -12.38 -11.86 -4.38
C SER A 274 -13.45 -10.89 -3.86
N VAL A 275 -13.10 -9.64 -3.57
CA VAL A 275 -14.04 -8.59 -3.17
C VAL A 275 -14.24 -7.63 -4.34
N PRO A 276 -15.43 -7.60 -4.96
CA PRO A 276 -15.75 -6.63 -6.01
C PRO A 276 -15.44 -5.22 -5.56
N THR A 277 -14.87 -4.41 -6.45
CA THR A 277 -14.40 -3.08 -6.08
C THR A 277 -14.91 -2.00 -7.03
N LEU A 278 -15.13 -0.81 -6.49
CA LEU A 278 -15.39 0.40 -7.28
C LEU A 278 -14.16 1.32 -7.18
N THR A 279 -13.72 1.80 -8.33
CA THR A 279 -12.63 2.79 -8.42
C THR A 279 -12.94 3.84 -9.48
N THR A 280 -12.02 4.75 -9.77
CA THR A 280 -12.25 5.85 -10.70
C THR A 280 -11.24 5.88 -11.85
N THR A 281 -11.58 6.66 -12.88
CA THR A 281 -10.67 6.96 -14.00
C THR A 281 -9.49 7.86 -13.61
N LEU A 282 -9.40 8.32 -12.36
CA LEU A 282 -8.25 9.06 -11.80
C LEU A 282 -7.33 8.16 -10.95
N ALA A 283 -7.59 6.85 -10.93
CA ALA A 283 -6.72 5.85 -10.32
C ALA A 283 -6.02 5.03 -11.42
N GLY A 284 -4.72 4.82 -11.28
CA GLY A 284 -3.94 4.04 -12.25
C GLY A 284 -4.47 2.63 -12.44
N PHE A 285 -4.76 1.92 -11.32
CA PHE A 285 -5.41 0.61 -11.38
C PHE A 285 -6.78 0.64 -12.08
N GLY A 286 -7.58 1.70 -11.85
CA GLY A 286 -8.87 1.83 -12.50
C GLY A 286 -8.75 1.96 -14.02
N LEU A 287 -7.81 2.77 -14.52
CA LEU A 287 -7.52 2.88 -15.94
C LEU A 287 -6.99 1.57 -16.53
N TRP A 288 -6.08 0.92 -15.80
CA TRP A 288 -5.54 -0.37 -16.21
C TRP A 288 -6.64 -1.44 -16.27
N ALA A 289 -7.47 -1.57 -15.23
CA ALA A 289 -8.59 -2.51 -15.21
C ALA A 289 -9.56 -2.25 -16.37
N GLY A 290 -9.91 -0.98 -16.61
CA GLY A 290 -10.75 -0.61 -17.75
C GLY A 290 -10.13 -0.95 -19.11
N SER A 291 -8.80 -0.98 -19.24
CA SER A 291 -8.12 -1.40 -20.47
C SER A 291 -8.15 -2.91 -20.71
N GLN A 292 -8.42 -3.71 -19.66
CA GLN A 292 -8.59 -5.18 -19.78
C GLN A 292 -10.01 -5.56 -20.29
N GLY A 293 -10.90 -4.60 -20.48
CA GLY A 293 -12.28 -4.79 -20.89
C GLY A 293 -13.30 -4.55 -19.77
N GLU A 294 -14.57 -4.86 -20.04
CA GLU A 294 -15.61 -4.80 -19.01
C GLU A 294 -15.52 -6.02 -18.10
N HIS A 295 -15.46 -5.79 -16.79
CA HIS A 295 -15.37 -6.82 -15.77
C HIS A 295 -16.43 -6.61 -14.69
N GLU A 296 -17.19 -7.64 -14.37
CA GLU A 296 -18.20 -7.57 -13.31
C GLU A 296 -17.59 -7.39 -11.90
N GLY A 297 -16.31 -7.71 -11.74
CA GLY A 297 -15.57 -7.56 -10.49
C GLY A 297 -15.08 -6.14 -10.18
N VAL A 298 -15.05 -5.24 -11.19
CA VAL A 298 -14.58 -3.86 -11.04
C VAL A 298 -15.55 -2.88 -11.67
N THR A 299 -16.07 -1.97 -10.85
CA THR A 299 -16.88 -0.84 -11.32
C THR A 299 -15.99 0.39 -11.50
N LEU A 300 -15.88 0.90 -12.70
CA LEU A 300 -15.10 2.08 -13.03
C LEU A 300 -16.02 3.30 -13.19
N VAL A 301 -15.85 4.29 -12.29
CA VAL A 301 -16.59 5.55 -12.33
C VAL A 301 -15.75 6.64 -12.98
N ALA A 302 -16.32 7.34 -13.95
CA ALA A 302 -15.67 8.50 -14.55
C ALA A 302 -15.58 9.64 -13.53
N ARG A 303 -14.35 10.10 -13.22
CA ARG A 303 -14.09 11.22 -12.32
C ARG A 303 -13.17 12.23 -12.99
N ASN A 304 -13.45 13.52 -12.79
CA ASN A 304 -12.61 14.63 -13.19
C ASN A 304 -12.81 15.82 -12.24
N ASP A 305 -12.16 16.97 -12.52
CA ASP A 305 -12.23 18.14 -11.65
C ASP A 305 -13.60 18.81 -11.59
N ASP A 306 -14.46 18.59 -12.58
CA ASP A 306 -15.73 19.32 -12.73
C ASP A 306 -16.97 18.45 -12.42
N ASN A 307 -16.84 17.13 -12.32
CA ASN A 307 -17.99 16.21 -12.24
C ASN A 307 -18.23 15.60 -10.85
N TYR A 308 -17.77 16.22 -9.77
CA TYR A 308 -17.87 15.69 -8.42
C TYR A 308 -19.29 15.18 -8.05
N ALA A 309 -20.30 16.03 -8.27
CA ALA A 309 -21.70 15.66 -7.91
C ALA A 309 -22.27 14.55 -8.78
N GLU A 310 -21.85 14.46 -10.04
CA GLU A 310 -22.23 13.37 -10.95
C GLU A 310 -21.56 12.07 -10.52
N ALA A 311 -20.27 12.09 -10.27
CA ALA A 311 -19.52 10.93 -9.81
C ALA A 311 -20.07 10.41 -8.47
N ALA A 312 -20.44 11.29 -7.53
CA ALA A 312 -21.09 10.87 -6.28
C ALA A 312 -22.43 10.14 -6.54
N ARG A 313 -23.25 10.64 -7.49
CA ARG A 313 -24.49 9.94 -7.89
C ARG A 313 -24.23 8.58 -8.54
N GLU A 314 -23.23 8.49 -9.39
CA GLU A 314 -22.89 7.22 -10.05
C GLU A 314 -22.36 6.19 -9.03
N ILE A 315 -21.56 6.62 -8.04
CA ILE A 315 -21.14 5.75 -6.93
C ILE A 315 -22.36 5.27 -6.12
N ALA A 316 -23.28 6.17 -5.77
CA ALA A 316 -24.49 5.82 -5.04
C ALA A 316 -25.38 4.85 -5.84
N LYS A 317 -25.53 5.06 -7.14
CA LYS A 317 -26.28 4.15 -8.04
C LYS A 317 -25.61 2.78 -8.16
N ALA A 318 -24.30 2.73 -8.32
CA ALA A 318 -23.55 1.49 -8.41
C ALA A 318 -23.73 0.66 -7.13
N LEU A 319 -23.62 1.32 -5.96
CA LEU A 319 -23.84 0.67 -4.69
C LEU A 319 -25.30 0.21 -4.50
N LEU A 320 -26.28 1.05 -4.85
CA LEU A 320 -27.69 0.67 -4.83
C LEU A 320 -27.98 -0.52 -5.76
N HIS A 321 -27.36 -0.55 -6.92
CA HIS A 321 -27.48 -1.68 -7.84
C HIS A 321 -26.91 -2.96 -7.23
N PHE A 322 -25.73 -2.89 -6.65
CA PHE A 322 -25.08 -4.03 -5.99
C PHE A 322 -25.89 -4.57 -4.80
N THR A 323 -26.65 -3.71 -4.07
CA THR A 323 -27.52 -4.16 -2.98
C THR A 323 -28.63 -5.11 -3.45
N LYS A 324 -28.94 -5.10 -4.75
CA LYS A 324 -30.00 -5.92 -5.36
C LYS A 324 -29.49 -7.20 -6.00
N TYR A 325 -28.18 -7.42 -5.98
CA TYR A 325 -27.60 -8.63 -6.53
C TYR A 325 -28.09 -9.87 -5.79
N THR A 326 -28.45 -10.87 -6.57
CA THR A 326 -28.70 -12.23 -6.08
C THR A 326 -27.37 -12.85 -5.58
N PRO A 327 -27.42 -13.88 -4.73
CA PRO A 327 -26.20 -14.58 -4.31
C PRO A 327 -25.35 -15.08 -5.49
N GLN A 328 -25.98 -15.48 -6.59
CA GLN A 328 -25.28 -15.93 -7.80
C GLN A 328 -24.57 -14.77 -8.51
N GLU A 329 -25.19 -13.60 -8.63
CA GLU A 329 -24.56 -12.41 -9.22
C GLU A 329 -23.39 -11.91 -8.37
N VAL A 330 -23.52 -11.97 -7.03
CA VAL A 330 -22.40 -11.66 -6.12
C VAL A 330 -21.24 -12.64 -6.34
N GLU A 331 -21.52 -13.95 -6.50
CA GLU A 331 -20.47 -14.94 -6.76
C GLU A 331 -19.78 -14.71 -8.12
N ILE A 332 -20.54 -14.37 -9.16
CA ILE A 332 -19.98 -14.02 -10.47
C ILE A 332 -19.07 -12.80 -10.35
N ALA A 333 -19.50 -11.73 -9.69
CA ALA A 333 -18.70 -10.54 -9.50
C ALA A 333 -17.42 -10.83 -8.68
N ARG A 334 -17.50 -11.69 -7.68
CA ARG A 334 -16.34 -12.12 -6.86
C ARG A 334 -15.33 -12.90 -7.68
N ASN A 335 -15.78 -13.85 -8.50
CA ASN A 335 -14.91 -14.63 -9.36
C ASN A 335 -14.25 -13.74 -10.42
N ALA A 336 -15.01 -12.83 -11.04
CA ALA A 336 -14.49 -11.86 -12.00
C ALA A 336 -13.41 -10.94 -11.36
N ALA A 337 -13.61 -10.51 -10.12
CA ALA A 337 -12.61 -9.74 -9.39
C ALA A 337 -11.30 -10.53 -9.20
N ALA A 338 -11.39 -11.77 -8.73
CA ALA A 338 -10.23 -12.65 -8.56
C ALA A 338 -9.52 -12.97 -9.88
N GLU A 339 -10.27 -13.19 -10.96
CA GLU A 339 -9.69 -13.43 -12.29
C GLU A 339 -8.92 -12.21 -12.80
N LEU A 340 -9.48 -11.01 -12.65
CA LEU A 340 -8.79 -9.78 -13.04
C LEU A 340 -7.49 -9.58 -12.25
N SER A 341 -7.50 -9.82 -10.95
CA SER A 341 -6.30 -9.62 -10.11
C SER A 341 -5.12 -10.49 -10.56
N ARG A 342 -5.37 -11.69 -11.06
CA ARG A 342 -4.33 -12.59 -11.56
C ARG A 342 -3.59 -12.03 -12.78
N THR A 343 -4.24 -11.18 -13.57
CA THR A 343 -3.58 -10.50 -14.70
C THR A 343 -2.71 -9.32 -14.26
N ALA A 344 -2.75 -8.96 -12.97
CA ALA A 344 -1.90 -7.95 -12.35
C ALA A 344 -0.77 -8.55 -11.49
N LEU A 345 -0.54 -9.86 -11.56
CA LEU A 345 0.60 -10.48 -10.87
C LEU A 345 1.92 -9.98 -11.45
N TRP A 346 2.97 -10.01 -10.65
CA TRP A 346 4.31 -9.67 -11.13
C TRP A 346 4.75 -10.55 -12.30
N SER A 347 4.35 -11.81 -12.34
CA SER A 347 4.60 -12.70 -13.48
C SER A 347 4.07 -12.17 -14.81
N GLU A 348 2.95 -11.43 -14.77
CA GLU A 348 2.31 -10.86 -15.95
C GLU A 348 2.83 -9.45 -16.27
N LEU A 349 2.92 -8.58 -15.25
CA LEU A 349 3.27 -7.18 -15.45
C LEU A 349 4.77 -6.94 -15.58
N TYR A 350 5.61 -7.91 -15.20
CA TYR A 350 7.07 -7.81 -15.32
C TYR A 350 7.55 -7.61 -16.76
N ALA A 351 6.79 -8.07 -17.75
CA ALA A 351 7.12 -7.87 -19.17
C ALA A 351 7.31 -6.39 -19.55
N ALA A 352 6.57 -5.47 -18.90
CA ALA A 352 6.76 -4.03 -19.10
C ALA A 352 8.11 -3.54 -18.57
N TYR A 353 8.58 -4.11 -17.46
CA TYR A 353 9.90 -3.82 -16.89
C TYR A 353 11.03 -4.38 -17.76
N GLU A 354 10.88 -5.61 -18.28
CA GLU A 354 11.85 -6.19 -19.23
C GLU A 354 12.00 -5.34 -20.49
N LYS A 355 10.88 -4.80 -21.00
CA LYS A 355 10.90 -3.85 -22.11
C LYS A 355 11.71 -2.62 -21.75
N ALA A 356 11.44 -2.00 -20.58
CA ALA A 356 12.14 -0.81 -20.12
C ALA A 356 13.65 -1.06 -19.96
N TYR A 357 14.04 -2.19 -19.39
CA TYR A 357 15.44 -2.57 -19.22
C TYR A 357 16.14 -2.81 -20.56
N SER A 358 15.50 -3.51 -21.48
CA SER A 358 16.05 -3.77 -22.82
C SER A 358 16.28 -2.46 -23.57
N GLU A 359 15.31 -1.55 -23.54
CA GLU A 359 15.43 -0.25 -24.18
C GLU A 359 16.52 0.61 -23.53
N ALA A 360 16.65 0.59 -22.20
CA ALA A 360 17.71 1.31 -21.49
C ALA A 360 19.10 0.79 -21.88
N ILE A 361 19.27 -0.51 -22.03
CA ILE A 361 20.52 -1.11 -22.49
C ILE A 361 20.88 -0.64 -23.90
N GLU A 362 19.94 -0.65 -24.85
CA GLU A 362 20.15 -0.18 -26.22
C GLU A 362 20.57 1.30 -26.26
N ARG A 363 19.87 2.13 -25.49
CA ARG A 363 20.17 3.58 -25.41
C ARG A 363 21.51 3.86 -24.74
N SER A 364 21.87 3.08 -23.72
CA SER A 364 23.18 3.22 -23.05
C SER A 364 24.36 2.95 -23.99
N VAL A 365 24.25 1.94 -24.87
CA VAL A 365 25.23 1.64 -25.89
C VAL A 365 25.36 2.80 -26.89
N THR A 366 24.23 3.37 -27.31
CA THR A 366 24.22 4.52 -28.24
C THR A 366 24.83 5.76 -27.61
N ARG A 367 24.51 6.08 -26.35
CA ARG A 367 25.08 7.17 -25.57
C ARG A 367 26.60 7.03 -25.44
N THR A 368 27.05 5.84 -25.16
CA THR A 368 28.48 5.51 -25.02
C THR A 368 29.23 5.71 -26.34
N ASN A 369 28.68 5.19 -27.44
CA ASN A 369 29.29 5.36 -28.75
C ASN A 369 29.41 6.84 -29.16
N ARG A 370 28.42 7.68 -28.82
CA ARG A 370 28.48 9.14 -29.02
C ARG A 370 29.54 9.79 -28.15
N ALA A 371 29.66 9.39 -26.88
CA ALA A 371 30.69 9.92 -25.97
C ALA A 371 32.10 9.59 -26.49
N VAL A 372 32.32 8.34 -26.89
CA VAL A 372 33.61 7.90 -27.45
C VAL A 372 33.97 8.65 -28.76
N LEU A 373 32.98 8.98 -29.57
CA LEU A 373 33.17 9.74 -30.83
C LEU A 373 33.38 11.24 -30.57
N ASN A 374 32.81 11.79 -29.50
CA ASN A 374 32.96 13.20 -29.15
C ASN A 374 34.15 13.49 -28.24
N ASP A 375 34.66 12.50 -27.51
CA ASP A 375 35.85 12.63 -26.65
C ASP A 375 37.15 12.41 -27.44
N GLY A 376 37.38 13.26 -28.40
CA GLY A 376 38.71 13.51 -28.94
C GLY A 376 39.63 14.12 -27.84
N GLY A 377 39.90 13.39 -26.75
CA GLY A 377 41.00 13.68 -25.88
C GLY A 377 40.76 14.72 -24.76
N GLY A 378 40.05 14.38 -23.76
CA GLY A 378 40.06 15.08 -22.47
C GLY A 378 39.24 14.27 -21.46
N THR A 379 39.58 13.72 -20.41
CA THR A 379 40.35 14.20 -19.31
C THR A 379 40.25 13.22 -18.12
N THR A 380 41.05 12.21 -18.11
CA THR A 380 41.37 11.46 -16.90
C THR A 380 41.93 12.41 -15.78
N GLU A 381 42.44 13.57 -16.18
CA GLU A 381 42.99 14.58 -15.27
C GLU A 381 41.93 15.34 -14.45
N GLN A 382 40.76 15.67 -15.02
CA GLN A 382 39.69 16.37 -14.29
C GLN A 382 39.03 15.48 -13.22
N ILE A 383 38.89 14.20 -13.51
CA ILE A 383 38.35 13.22 -12.52
C ILE A 383 39.34 13.01 -11.38
N ASN A 384 40.63 12.99 -11.69
CA ASN A 384 41.67 12.87 -10.68
C ASN A 384 41.83 14.14 -9.82
N PHE A 385 41.59 15.34 -10.38
CA PHE A 385 41.60 16.59 -9.62
C PHE A 385 40.49 16.65 -8.57
N VAL A 386 39.27 16.27 -8.93
CA VAL A 386 38.14 16.19 -7.97
C VAL A 386 38.39 15.10 -6.92
N ARG A 387 38.96 13.98 -7.30
CA ARG A 387 39.34 12.91 -6.35
C ARG A 387 40.42 13.33 -5.36
N GLN A 388 41.38 14.14 -5.78
CA GLN A 388 42.43 14.65 -4.89
C GLN A 388 41.94 15.74 -3.93
N GLN A 389 40.95 16.57 -4.30
CA GLN A 389 40.35 17.56 -3.39
C GLN A 389 39.44 16.96 -2.32
N LEU A 390 38.94 15.74 -2.50
CA LEU A 390 38.13 15.04 -1.50
C LEU A 390 38.94 14.25 -0.46
N ILE A 391 40.29 14.21 -0.60
CA ILE A 391 41.16 13.55 0.36
C ILE A 391 41.87 14.63 1.22
N THR A 392 41.06 15.41 1.95
CA THR A 392 41.60 16.17 3.09
C THR A 392 41.39 15.35 4.36
N GLU A 393 42.48 15.07 5.02
CA GLU A 393 42.66 14.47 6.35
C GLU A 393 41.39 13.86 6.99
N LYS A 394 41.27 12.55 6.86
CA LYS A 394 40.24 11.81 7.60
C LYS A 394 40.56 11.87 9.09
N PRO A 395 39.65 12.37 9.95
CA PRO A 395 39.84 12.23 11.38
C PRO A 395 39.96 10.73 11.72
N HIS A 396 41.01 10.37 12.49
CA HIS A 396 41.12 9.01 13.02
C HIS A 396 40.13 8.81 14.14
N TRP A 397 39.01 8.16 13.78
CA TRP A 397 38.03 7.70 14.74
C TRP A 397 38.35 6.27 15.14
N ASN A 398 38.74 6.06 16.39
CA ASN A 398 38.78 4.73 16.98
C ASN A 398 37.37 4.42 17.49
N ARG A 399 36.61 3.62 16.74
CA ARG A 399 35.31 3.14 17.16
C ARG A 399 35.53 1.83 17.90
N VAL A 400 35.32 1.81 19.22
CA VAL A 400 35.22 0.57 19.97
C VAL A 400 33.77 0.10 19.87
N MET A 401 33.54 -0.97 19.12
CA MET A 401 32.25 -1.65 19.08
C MET A 401 32.33 -2.91 19.96
N VAL A 402 31.37 -3.04 20.85
CA VAL A 402 31.15 -4.30 21.57
C VAL A 402 30.10 -5.06 20.76
N GLU A 403 30.53 -6.09 20.05
CA GLU A 403 29.66 -6.95 19.29
C GLU A 403 29.30 -8.20 20.10
N LYS A 404 28.03 -8.56 20.05
CA LYS A 404 27.54 -9.82 20.62
C LYS A 404 27.90 -10.95 19.65
N VAL A 405 28.71 -11.88 20.12
CA VAL A 405 29.08 -13.06 19.31
C VAL A 405 28.02 -14.14 19.50
N LEU A 406 27.37 -14.52 18.41
CA LEU A 406 26.46 -15.66 18.40
C LEU A 406 27.22 -16.98 18.54
N PRO A 407 26.62 -18.00 19.18
CA PRO A 407 27.16 -19.35 19.19
C PRO A 407 27.47 -19.85 17.78
N LYS A 408 28.54 -20.58 17.61
CA LYS A 408 29.02 -21.01 16.27
C LYS A 408 27.96 -21.74 15.45
N ARG A 409 27.12 -22.53 16.08
CA ARG A 409 26.06 -23.29 15.41
C ARG A 409 24.94 -22.39 14.88
N LEU A 410 24.78 -21.19 15.47
CA LEU A 410 23.79 -20.21 15.10
C LEU A 410 24.34 -19.07 14.20
N HIS A 411 25.60 -19.14 13.76
CA HIS A 411 26.23 -18.10 12.95
C HIS A 411 25.46 -17.80 11.65
N ALA A 412 24.76 -18.78 11.10
CA ALA A 412 23.92 -18.59 9.91
C ALA A 412 22.84 -17.50 10.12
N LEU A 413 22.33 -17.31 11.35
CA LEU A 413 21.37 -16.24 11.67
C LEU A 413 21.98 -14.85 11.45
N GLU A 414 23.25 -14.67 11.83
CA GLU A 414 23.97 -13.41 11.65
C GLU A 414 24.14 -13.11 10.15
N VAL A 415 24.56 -14.09 9.36
CA VAL A 415 24.70 -13.95 7.91
C VAL A 415 23.37 -13.60 7.25
N LEU A 416 22.30 -14.30 7.60
CA LEU A 416 20.96 -14.03 7.09
C LEU A 416 20.45 -12.64 7.49
N SER A 417 20.71 -12.19 8.72
CA SER A 417 20.23 -10.89 9.21
C SER A 417 20.83 -9.69 8.47
N HIS A 418 22.03 -9.84 7.93
CA HIS A 418 22.75 -8.78 7.19
C HIS A 418 22.48 -8.79 5.68
N ASN A 419 21.65 -9.69 5.18
CA ASN A 419 21.29 -9.73 3.76
C ASN A 419 19.78 -9.59 3.60
N LEU A 420 19.32 -8.66 2.79
CA LEU A 420 17.89 -8.38 2.60
C LEU A 420 17.09 -9.56 2.03
N TRP A 421 17.73 -10.60 1.52
CA TRP A 421 17.09 -11.83 1.02
C TRP A 421 16.07 -12.41 2.02
N TRP A 422 16.31 -12.29 3.32
CA TRP A 422 15.36 -12.72 4.36
C TRP A 422 14.01 -12.00 4.27
N SER A 423 13.98 -10.75 3.79
CA SER A 423 12.78 -9.91 3.84
C SER A 423 11.69 -10.35 2.86
N TRP A 424 12.06 -11.01 1.76
CA TRP A 424 11.11 -11.54 0.77
C TRP A 424 11.02 -13.07 0.76
N THR A 425 11.79 -13.76 1.60
CA THR A 425 11.74 -15.21 1.72
C THR A 425 10.96 -15.61 2.97
N SER A 426 9.79 -16.24 2.78
CA SER A 426 8.88 -16.62 3.88
C SER A 426 9.58 -17.49 4.92
N GLY A 427 10.29 -18.55 4.49
CA GLY A 427 11.02 -19.44 5.39
C GLY A 427 12.06 -18.73 6.27
N ALA A 428 12.69 -17.68 5.78
CA ALA A 428 13.62 -16.88 6.58
C ALA A 428 12.89 -16.00 7.61
N ARG A 429 11.73 -15.45 7.26
CA ARG A 429 10.87 -14.71 8.20
C ARG A 429 10.36 -15.62 9.31
N ASP A 430 9.85 -16.79 8.95
CA ASP A 430 9.33 -17.79 9.88
C ASP A 430 10.40 -18.26 10.87
N LEU A 431 11.65 -18.34 10.42
CA LEU A 431 12.80 -18.68 11.25
C LEU A 431 13.01 -17.67 12.39
N PHE A 432 12.96 -16.36 12.12
CA PHE A 432 13.08 -15.32 13.15
C PHE A 432 11.85 -15.29 14.07
N GLU A 433 10.68 -15.52 13.52
CA GLU A 433 9.43 -15.55 14.26
C GLU A 433 9.36 -16.76 15.24
N TYR A 434 9.89 -17.92 14.83
CA TYR A 434 10.00 -19.11 15.68
C TYR A 434 10.87 -18.89 16.91
N ILE A 435 11.92 -18.09 16.80
CA ILE A 435 12.85 -17.84 17.92
C ILE A 435 12.15 -17.15 19.08
N ASP A 436 11.46 -16.04 18.82
CA ASP A 436 10.67 -15.29 19.81
C ASP A 436 9.72 -14.33 19.08
N GLN A 437 8.45 -14.73 18.89
CA GLN A 437 7.44 -13.96 18.19
C GLN A 437 7.18 -12.59 18.83
N LYS A 438 7.22 -12.50 20.17
CA LYS A 438 6.97 -11.26 20.90
C LYS A 438 8.12 -10.28 20.68
N LEU A 439 9.34 -10.70 20.93
CA LEU A 439 10.53 -9.88 20.75
C LEU A 439 10.70 -9.48 19.27
N TRP A 440 10.41 -10.40 18.33
CA TRP A 440 10.43 -10.12 16.89
C TRP A 440 9.53 -8.94 16.53
N SER A 441 8.32 -8.93 17.10
CA SER A 441 7.38 -7.84 16.89
C SER A 441 7.81 -6.53 17.58
N GLU A 442 8.37 -6.62 18.80
CA GLU A 442 8.89 -5.46 19.54
C GLU A 442 10.09 -4.80 18.84
N CYS A 443 10.86 -5.58 18.08
CA CYS A 443 11.97 -5.11 17.25
C CYS A 443 11.52 -4.64 15.86
N GLU A 444 10.23 -4.41 15.63
CA GLU A 444 9.66 -4.03 14.33
C GLU A 444 10.14 -4.94 13.18
N LYS A 445 10.32 -6.23 13.48
CA LYS A 445 10.82 -7.26 12.55
C LYS A 445 12.21 -6.93 11.96
N ASN A 446 13.05 -6.22 12.72
CA ASN A 446 14.44 -5.96 12.34
C ASN A 446 15.34 -7.07 12.89
N PRO A 447 15.92 -7.96 12.05
CA PRO A 447 16.65 -9.13 12.51
C PRO A 447 17.95 -8.80 13.23
N ILE A 448 18.60 -7.69 12.88
CA ILE A 448 19.85 -7.26 13.55
C ILE A 448 19.54 -6.83 14.98
N VAL A 449 18.58 -5.92 15.16
CA VAL A 449 18.13 -5.45 16.48
C VAL A 449 17.55 -6.62 17.30
N PHE A 450 16.86 -7.54 16.65
CA PHE A 450 16.31 -8.73 17.28
C PHE A 450 17.39 -9.64 17.84
N LEU A 451 18.40 -9.99 17.04
CA LEU A 451 19.52 -10.82 17.47
C LEU A 451 20.32 -10.18 18.60
N ASP A 452 20.50 -8.85 18.58
CA ASP A 452 21.18 -8.11 19.65
C ASP A 452 20.42 -8.15 20.98
N ARG A 453 19.09 -8.18 20.93
CA ARG A 453 18.22 -8.19 22.12
C ARG A 453 17.93 -9.59 22.68
N LEU A 454 18.19 -10.64 21.91
CA LEU A 454 17.94 -12.02 22.36
C LEU A 454 18.75 -12.34 23.62
N PRO A 455 18.14 -12.90 24.69
CA PRO A 455 18.88 -13.38 25.86
C PRO A 455 19.84 -14.50 25.51
N LEU A 456 20.97 -14.58 26.22
CA LEU A 456 21.98 -15.63 26.03
C LEU A 456 21.38 -17.02 26.28
N GLU A 457 20.52 -17.12 27.28
CA GLU A 457 19.81 -18.36 27.64
C GLU A 457 19.01 -18.89 26.45
N ARG A 458 18.31 -17.99 25.73
CA ARG A 458 17.53 -18.37 24.55
C ARG A 458 18.43 -18.87 23.42
N LEU A 459 19.57 -18.25 23.21
CA LEU A 459 20.54 -18.72 22.22
C LEU A 459 21.07 -20.12 22.57
N GLN A 460 21.31 -20.40 23.85
CA GLN A 460 21.74 -21.73 24.31
C GLN A 460 20.65 -22.80 24.16
N GLU A 461 19.39 -22.45 24.36
CA GLU A 461 18.26 -23.34 24.09
C GLU A 461 18.17 -23.70 22.61
N LEU A 462 18.31 -22.71 21.72
CA LEU A 462 18.25 -22.89 20.26
C LEU A 462 19.39 -23.81 19.75
N GLU A 463 20.57 -23.80 20.38
CA GLU A 463 21.66 -24.71 20.03
C GLU A 463 21.31 -26.17 20.34
N GLN A 464 20.35 -26.44 21.24
CA GLN A 464 19.89 -27.76 21.60
C GLN A 464 18.57 -28.16 20.89
N ASP A 465 17.92 -27.23 20.23
CA ASP A 465 16.66 -27.48 19.50
C ASP A 465 16.95 -28.06 18.10
N GLY A 466 16.85 -29.37 18.00
CA GLY A 466 17.10 -30.07 16.73
C GLY A 466 16.14 -29.69 15.61
N SER A 467 14.89 -29.31 15.94
CA SER A 467 13.89 -28.88 14.96
C SER A 467 14.24 -27.49 14.41
N PHE A 468 14.61 -26.59 15.30
CA PHE A 468 15.10 -25.26 14.93
C PHE A 468 16.36 -25.33 14.06
N LEU A 469 17.33 -26.15 14.48
CA LEU A 469 18.58 -26.31 13.73
C LEU A 469 18.36 -26.88 12.32
N ALA A 470 17.43 -27.81 12.16
CA ALA A 470 17.08 -28.34 10.84
C ALA A 470 16.43 -27.26 9.95
N MET A 471 15.55 -26.43 10.52
CA MET A 471 14.95 -25.29 9.81
C MET A 471 16.01 -24.25 9.43
N LEU A 472 16.91 -23.90 10.34
CA LEU A 472 18.02 -22.97 10.08
C LEU A 472 18.93 -23.48 8.96
N ASP A 473 19.30 -24.77 8.99
CA ASP A 473 20.13 -25.39 7.97
C ASP A 473 19.44 -25.37 6.60
N GLY A 474 18.14 -25.65 6.55
CA GLY A 474 17.34 -25.60 5.32
C GLY A 474 17.28 -24.21 4.72
N VAL A 475 16.96 -23.20 5.53
CA VAL A 475 16.90 -21.78 5.11
C VAL A 475 18.28 -21.30 4.65
N TYR A 476 19.33 -21.64 5.39
CA TYR A 476 20.70 -21.26 5.04
C TYR A 476 21.19 -21.94 3.75
N ALA A 477 20.76 -23.18 3.48
CA ALA A 477 21.05 -23.84 2.22
C ALA A 477 20.40 -23.12 1.03
N MET A 478 19.13 -22.74 1.14
CA MET A 478 18.44 -21.94 0.11
C MET A 478 19.13 -20.58 -0.11
N PHE A 479 19.55 -19.91 0.95
CA PHE A 479 20.30 -18.68 0.85
C PHE A 479 21.63 -18.86 0.11
N ASN A 480 22.39 -19.91 0.44
CA ASN A 480 23.66 -20.19 -0.23
C ASN A 480 23.45 -20.57 -1.71
N GLU A 481 22.39 -21.29 -2.05
CA GLU A 481 22.03 -21.58 -3.43
C GLU A 481 21.77 -20.26 -4.18
N TYR A 482 20.91 -19.39 -3.67
CA TYR A 482 20.67 -18.05 -4.22
C TYR A 482 21.95 -17.23 -4.39
N MET A 483 22.80 -17.17 -3.36
CA MET A 483 24.08 -16.43 -3.42
C MET A 483 25.13 -17.06 -4.33
N SER A 484 24.97 -18.34 -4.66
CA SER A 484 25.89 -19.05 -5.57
C SER A 484 25.56 -18.85 -7.05
N GLU A 485 24.38 -18.34 -7.36
CA GLU A 485 24.01 -17.99 -8.73
C GLU A 485 24.98 -16.95 -9.27
N LYS A 486 25.72 -17.35 -10.29
CA LYS A 486 26.63 -16.44 -10.96
C LYS A 486 25.87 -15.72 -12.07
N PRO A 487 25.84 -14.40 -12.07
CA PRO A 487 25.30 -13.66 -13.20
C PRO A 487 26.08 -14.02 -14.47
N ASP A 488 25.36 -14.09 -15.59
CA ASP A 488 26.04 -14.26 -16.89
C ASP A 488 27.07 -13.13 -17.04
N PRO A 489 28.35 -13.43 -17.24
CA PRO A 489 29.37 -12.40 -17.42
C PRO A 489 29.12 -11.45 -18.61
N LYS A 490 28.22 -11.86 -19.53
CA LYS A 490 27.79 -11.06 -20.67
C LYS A 490 26.51 -10.27 -20.39
N ALA A 491 25.83 -10.56 -19.27
CA ALA A 491 24.64 -9.81 -18.90
C ALA A 491 25.04 -8.37 -18.50
N PRO A 492 24.24 -7.38 -18.90
CA PRO A 492 24.47 -6.01 -18.49
C PRO A 492 24.31 -5.87 -16.97
N THR A 493 25.16 -5.04 -16.35
CA THR A 493 24.99 -4.68 -14.95
C THR A 493 23.90 -3.62 -14.83
N ILE A 494 22.84 -3.94 -14.11
CA ILE A 494 21.75 -3.02 -13.81
C ILE A 494 21.81 -2.65 -12.34
N ALA A 495 21.76 -1.35 -12.02
CA ALA A 495 21.64 -0.84 -10.66
C ALA A 495 20.32 -0.09 -10.51
N TYR A 496 19.52 -0.48 -9.54
CA TYR A 496 18.26 0.17 -9.22
C TYR A 496 18.45 1.10 -8.02
N PHE A 497 18.13 2.37 -8.20
CA PHE A 497 18.16 3.39 -7.14
C PHE A 497 16.74 3.91 -6.94
N SER A 498 16.22 3.78 -5.73
CA SER A 498 14.91 4.30 -5.36
C SER A 498 15.01 5.10 -4.06
N MET A 499 14.21 6.14 -3.94
CA MET A 499 14.00 6.86 -2.68
C MET A 499 12.91 6.20 -1.81
N GLU A 500 12.18 5.24 -2.36
CA GLU A 500 11.13 4.47 -1.68
C GLU A 500 11.42 2.98 -1.83
N TYR A 501 12.10 2.39 -0.84
CA TYR A 501 12.26 0.94 -0.77
C TYR A 501 11.13 0.35 0.06
N GLY A 502 10.18 -0.34 -0.59
CA GLY A 502 9.10 -1.05 0.05
C GLY A 502 9.47 -2.43 0.61
N LEU A 503 10.77 -2.71 0.76
CA LEU A 503 11.25 -4.05 1.10
C LEU A 503 10.96 -4.44 2.55
N HIS A 504 11.10 -3.52 3.49
CA HIS A 504 10.85 -3.78 4.92
C HIS A 504 10.75 -2.48 5.73
N SER A 505 9.99 -2.50 6.83
CA SER A 505 9.82 -1.35 7.73
C SER A 505 11.13 -0.83 8.36
N SER A 506 12.14 -1.70 8.50
CA SER A 506 13.48 -1.32 8.99
C SER A 506 14.28 -0.46 8.00
N LEU A 507 13.84 -0.37 6.75
CA LEU A 507 14.45 0.45 5.70
C LEU A 507 13.70 1.77 5.47
N LYS A 508 13.02 2.26 6.47
CA LYS A 508 12.41 3.59 6.42
C LYS A 508 13.51 4.64 6.26
N ILE A 509 13.51 5.32 5.12
CA ILE A 509 14.29 6.52 4.85
C ILE A 509 13.41 7.73 5.10
#